data_d2a700c3af509ecf5edfce63637a50b3
#
_entry.id   d2a700c3af509ecf5edfce63637a50b3
#
_cell.length_a   1.000
_cell.length_b   1.000
_cell.length_c   1.000
_cell.angle_alpha   90.00
_cell.angle_beta   90.00
_cell.angle_gamma   90.00
#
_symmetry.space_group_name_H-M   'P 1'
#
loop_
_entity.id
_entity.type
_entity.pdbx_description
1 polymer ?
#
loop_
_entity_poly.entity_id
_entity_poly.type
_entity_poly.pdbx_seq_one_letter_code
_entity_poly.pdbx_strand_id
1 'polypeptide(L)'
;RMACEKWGVDIVGGDTTSSYTGLAISITCIGEARKEDIVYRNGAKDTDLICVTGDLGAAYMGLQLLEREKSVYYQQVDEARKKNDKRALEELRDFQPDFAGKEYLLQRQLQTEARGDIIARFRELNIHPTAMMDISDGLSSELMHICKQSNCGCRIYEKNIPIDYQTAVMAEEMNMNVTTCALNGGEDYELLFTV
;
A
#
# COMPACT_ATOMS: atom_id res chain seq x y z
N ARG A 1 -19.55 2.74 -5.77
CA ARG A 1 -20.13 3.91 -6.43
C ARG A 1 -19.33 5.18 -6.13
N MET A 2 -19.16 5.55 -4.85
CA MET A 2 -18.38 6.75 -4.46
C MET A 2 -16.96 6.77 -5.08
N ALA A 3 -16.23 5.65 -5.06
CA ALA A 3 -14.91 5.56 -5.69
C ALA A 3 -14.98 5.81 -7.22
N CYS A 4 -15.99 5.25 -7.89
CA CYS A 4 -16.18 5.47 -9.33
C CYS A 4 -16.48 6.93 -9.65
N GLU A 5 -17.33 7.58 -8.85
CA GLU A 5 -17.61 9.02 -8.96
C GLU A 5 -16.34 9.86 -8.74
N LYS A 6 -15.52 9.50 -7.73
CA LYS A 6 -14.25 10.18 -7.43
C LYS A 6 -13.26 10.09 -8.58
N TRP A 7 -13.17 8.92 -9.22
CA TRP A 7 -12.16 8.65 -10.26
C TRP A 7 -12.68 8.77 -11.69
N GLY A 8 -13.93 9.20 -11.88
CA GLY A 8 -14.54 9.35 -13.20
C GLY A 8 -14.66 8.03 -13.96
N VAL A 9 -14.96 6.94 -13.27
CA VAL A 9 -15.06 5.57 -13.82
C VAL A 9 -16.52 5.14 -13.82
N ASP A 10 -17.00 4.58 -14.92
CA ASP A 10 -18.34 4.04 -15.03
C ASP A 10 -18.42 2.59 -14.57
N ILE A 11 -19.47 2.25 -13.82
CA ILE A 11 -19.79 0.86 -13.48
C ILE A 11 -20.60 0.29 -14.64
N VAL A 12 -20.00 -0.63 -15.38
CA VAL A 12 -20.63 -1.22 -16.59
C VAL A 12 -21.26 -2.59 -16.35
N GLY A 13 -21.02 -3.20 -15.19
CA GLY A 13 -21.61 -4.48 -14.84
C GLY A 13 -21.13 -5.01 -13.50
N GLY A 14 -21.66 -6.14 -13.12
CA GLY A 14 -21.32 -6.86 -11.91
C GLY A 14 -22.35 -7.94 -11.60
N ASP A 15 -21.99 -8.87 -10.75
CA ASP A 15 -22.86 -9.91 -10.24
C ASP A 15 -22.57 -10.14 -8.76
N THR A 16 -23.57 -10.64 -8.04
CA THR A 16 -23.47 -10.99 -6.62
C THR A 16 -24.01 -12.40 -6.42
N THR A 17 -23.17 -13.25 -5.88
CA THR A 17 -23.53 -14.64 -5.58
C THR A 17 -23.19 -14.98 -4.13
N SER A 18 -23.76 -16.07 -3.62
CA SER A 18 -23.47 -16.55 -2.28
C SER A 18 -22.08 -17.20 -2.20
N SER A 19 -21.40 -17.00 -1.07
CA SER A 19 -20.13 -17.65 -0.75
C SER A 19 -20.27 -18.44 0.56
N TYR A 20 -19.71 -19.64 0.59
CA TYR A 20 -19.68 -20.49 1.79
C TYR A 20 -18.52 -20.17 2.73
N THR A 21 -17.50 -19.46 2.27
CA THR A 21 -16.23 -19.28 3.00
C THR A 21 -15.98 -17.84 3.45
N GLY A 22 -16.83 -16.89 3.08
CA GLY A 22 -16.68 -15.48 3.46
C GLY A 22 -16.93 -14.53 2.30
N LEU A 23 -16.58 -13.28 2.48
CA LEU A 23 -16.70 -12.23 1.46
C LEU A 23 -15.52 -12.31 0.49
N ALA A 24 -15.82 -12.44 -0.81
CA ALA A 24 -14.83 -12.29 -1.89
C ALA A 24 -15.29 -11.17 -2.83
N ILE A 25 -14.39 -10.25 -3.16
CA ILE A 25 -14.65 -9.15 -4.09
C ILE A 25 -13.65 -9.25 -5.22
N SER A 26 -14.14 -9.30 -6.47
CA SER A 26 -13.32 -9.25 -7.68
C SER A 26 -13.72 -8.04 -8.50
N ILE A 27 -12.75 -7.21 -8.86
CA ILE A 27 -12.97 -5.98 -9.64
C ILE A 27 -12.13 -6.08 -10.92
N THR A 28 -12.80 -5.88 -12.06
CA THR A 28 -12.13 -5.76 -13.36
C THR A 28 -12.26 -4.33 -13.86
N CYS A 29 -11.12 -3.68 -14.12
CA CYS A 29 -11.06 -2.36 -14.72
C CYS A 29 -10.66 -2.46 -16.19
N ILE A 30 -11.40 -1.77 -17.07
CA ILE A 30 -11.11 -1.68 -18.51
C ILE A 30 -10.91 -0.22 -18.85
N GLY A 31 -9.85 0.09 -19.60
CA GLY A 31 -9.55 1.43 -20.04
C GLY A 31 -8.91 1.45 -21.42
N GLU A 32 -8.85 2.62 -22.03
CA GLU A 32 -8.19 2.86 -23.31
C GLU A 32 -7.08 3.90 -23.14
N ALA A 33 -5.97 3.70 -23.81
CA ALA A 33 -4.87 4.65 -23.87
C ALA A 33 -4.25 4.64 -25.27
N ARG A 34 -3.69 5.78 -25.68
CA ARG A 34 -2.89 5.81 -26.89
C ARG A 34 -1.61 4.99 -26.67
N LYS A 35 -1.16 4.32 -27.70
CA LYS A 35 0.01 3.42 -27.59
C LYS A 35 1.26 4.14 -27.11
N GLU A 36 1.44 5.38 -27.48
CA GLU A 36 2.55 6.24 -27.06
C GLU A 36 2.48 6.70 -25.61
N ASP A 37 1.30 6.65 -24.98
CA ASP A 37 1.11 7.01 -23.57
C ASP A 37 1.30 5.82 -22.62
N ILE A 38 1.46 4.62 -23.16
CA ILE A 38 1.62 3.41 -22.33
C ILE A 38 3.07 3.31 -21.88
N VAL A 39 3.26 3.27 -20.56
CA VAL A 39 4.56 2.99 -19.93
C VAL A 39 4.57 1.57 -19.42
N TYR A 40 5.59 0.80 -19.79
CA TYR A 40 5.74 -0.58 -19.41
C TYR A 40 6.74 -0.73 -18.25
N ARG A 41 6.82 -1.93 -17.66
CA ARG A 41 7.83 -2.28 -16.65
C ARG A 41 9.22 -2.43 -17.25
N ASN A 42 9.33 -2.60 -18.56
CA ASN A 42 10.58 -2.70 -19.32
C ASN A 42 10.87 -1.37 -20.02
N GLY A 43 12.13 -1.05 -20.17
CA GLY A 43 12.56 0.16 -20.88
C GLY A 43 13.46 1.08 -20.08
N ALA A 44 13.72 0.76 -18.81
CA ALA A 44 14.73 1.45 -18.02
C ALA A 44 16.12 1.31 -18.68
N LYS A 45 16.91 2.38 -18.62
CA LYS A 45 18.21 2.51 -19.26
C LYS A 45 19.30 2.79 -18.23
N ASP A 46 20.53 2.54 -18.61
CA ASP A 46 21.68 3.00 -17.84
C ASP A 46 21.62 4.51 -17.63
N THR A 47 21.91 4.94 -16.40
CA THR A 47 21.88 6.33 -15.94
C THR A 47 20.50 6.91 -15.69
N ASP A 48 19.40 6.19 -15.93
CA ASP A 48 18.08 6.64 -15.51
C ASP A 48 18.04 6.85 -13.99
N LEU A 49 17.32 7.87 -13.58
CA LEU A 49 17.01 8.10 -12.17
C LEU A 49 15.83 7.22 -11.76
N ILE A 50 15.97 6.56 -10.62
CA ILE A 50 14.89 5.82 -9.98
C ILE A 50 14.10 6.79 -9.11
N CYS A 51 12.82 6.91 -9.37
CA CYS A 51 11.91 7.79 -8.67
C CYS A 51 10.74 7.01 -8.09
N VAL A 52 10.26 7.42 -6.93
CA VAL A 52 9.01 6.94 -6.33
C VAL A 52 8.12 8.12 -5.99
N THR A 53 6.82 7.89 -6.02
CA THR A 53 5.85 8.85 -5.50
C THR A 53 5.66 8.65 -4.00
N GLY A 54 5.27 9.70 -3.25
CA GLY A 54 4.95 9.60 -1.83
C GLY A 54 6.10 9.07 -0.97
N ASP A 55 5.75 8.24 -0.01
CA ASP A 55 6.64 7.57 0.92
C ASP A 55 6.26 6.09 1.07
N LEU A 56 7.16 5.31 1.67
CA LEU A 56 7.09 3.86 1.66
C LEU A 56 7.10 3.27 3.07
N GLY A 57 6.44 2.11 3.21
CA GLY A 57 6.37 1.33 4.44
C GLY A 57 5.25 1.76 5.38
N ALA A 58 4.55 2.86 5.09
CA ALA A 58 3.46 3.37 5.93
C ALA A 58 2.26 2.41 5.94
N ALA A 59 1.89 1.85 4.79
CA ALA A 59 0.81 0.89 4.69
C ALA A 59 1.12 -0.37 5.51
N TYR A 60 2.31 -0.90 5.38
CA TYR A 60 2.76 -2.06 6.16
C TYR A 60 2.74 -1.78 7.68
N MET A 61 3.20 -0.61 8.12
CA MET A 61 3.13 -0.25 9.54
C MET A 61 1.69 -0.07 10.03
N GLY A 62 0.79 0.41 9.18
CA GLY A 62 -0.65 0.44 9.45
C GLY A 62 -1.24 -0.96 9.65
N LEU A 63 -0.85 -1.91 8.80
CA LEU A 63 -1.23 -3.32 8.95
C LEU A 63 -0.72 -3.91 10.28
N GLN A 64 0.57 -3.68 10.60
CA GLN A 64 1.17 -4.18 11.84
C GLN A 64 0.45 -3.61 13.08
N LEU A 65 0.06 -2.34 13.04
CA LEU A 65 -0.73 -1.70 14.08
C LEU A 65 -2.09 -2.40 14.27
N LEU A 66 -2.81 -2.64 13.19
CA LEU A 66 -4.11 -3.32 13.21
C LEU A 66 -3.99 -4.76 13.74
N GLU A 67 -2.99 -5.50 13.30
CA GLU A 67 -2.76 -6.88 13.76
C GLU A 67 -2.33 -6.94 15.24
N ARG A 68 -1.57 -5.97 15.72
CA ARG A 68 -1.23 -5.83 17.14
C ARG A 68 -2.51 -5.64 17.98
N GLU A 69 -3.34 -4.67 17.63
CA GLU A 69 -4.57 -4.38 18.39
C GLU A 69 -5.54 -5.58 18.36
N LYS A 70 -5.66 -6.22 17.23
CA LYS A 70 -6.44 -7.46 17.08
C LYS A 70 -5.89 -8.58 17.98
N SER A 71 -4.59 -8.75 18.05
CA SER A 71 -3.96 -9.76 18.92
C SER A 71 -4.21 -9.47 20.39
N VAL A 72 -4.10 -8.22 20.81
CA VAL A 72 -4.40 -7.78 22.20
C VAL A 72 -5.86 -8.07 22.54
N TYR A 73 -6.78 -7.71 21.65
CA TYR A 73 -8.20 -8.01 21.83
C TYR A 73 -8.48 -9.50 22.02
N TYR A 74 -7.93 -10.36 21.14
CA TYR A 74 -8.14 -11.81 21.27
C TYR A 74 -7.52 -12.40 22.53
N GLN A 75 -6.36 -11.92 22.98
CA GLN A 75 -5.76 -12.34 24.23
C GLN A 75 -6.67 -12.01 25.42
N GLN A 76 -7.22 -10.79 25.47
CA GLN A 76 -8.15 -10.39 26.53
C GLN A 76 -9.45 -11.23 26.51
N VAL A 77 -10.00 -11.51 25.33
CA VAL A 77 -11.17 -12.40 25.17
C VAL A 77 -10.87 -13.82 25.70
N ASP A 78 -9.73 -14.37 25.36
CA ASP A 78 -9.34 -15.71 25.78
C ASP A 78 -9.08 -15.79 27.29
N GLU A 79 -8.49 -14.77 27.88
CA GLU A 79 -8.31 -14.68 29.33
C GLU A 79 -9.66 -14.59 30.06
N ALA A 80 -10.56 -13.74 29.59
CA ALA A 80 -11.90 -13.60 30.15
C ALA A 80 -12.70 -14.92 30.06
N ARG A 81 -12.59 -15.63 28.95
CA ARG A 81 -13.18 -16.98 28.77
C ARG A 81 -12.60 -18.00 29.75
N LYS A 82 -11.26 -18.05 29.90
CA LYS A 82 -10.60 -18.96 30.86
C LYS A 82 -11.02 -18.70 32.30
N LYS A 83 -11.25 -17.44 32.67
CA LYS A 83 -11.70 -17.01 33.98
C LYS A 83 -13.22 -17.11 34.16
N ASN A 84 -13.96 -17.45 33.12
CA ASN A 84 -15.44 -17.44 33.04
C ASN A 84 -16.03 -16.08 33.47
N ASP A 85 -15.33 -15.00 33.13
CA ASP A 85 -15.70 -13.63 33.48
C ASP A 85 -16.65 -13.04 32.41
N LYS A 86 -17.94 -13.20 32.67
CA LYS A 86 -19.00 -12.72 31.76
C LYS A 86 -19.01 -11.20 31.62
N ARG A 87 -18.65 -10.46 32.71
CA ARG A 87 -18.65 -9.00 32.69
C ARG A 87 -17.53 -8.49 31.78
N ALA A 88 -16.33 -9.04 31.92
CA ALA A 88 -15.22 -8.68 31.01
C ALA A 88 -15.54 -9.00 29.55
N LEU A 89 -16.23 -10.12 29.26
CA LEU A 89 -16.65 -10.46 27.90
C LEU A 89 -17.71 -9.50 27.35
N GLU A 90 -18.58 -8.93 28.18
CA GLU A 90 -19.53 -7.89 27.75
C GLU A 90 -18.83 -6.56 27.48
N GLU A 91 -17.91 -6.13 28.33
CA GLU A 91 -17.12 -4.91 28.15
C GLU A 91 -16.25 -4.99 26.88
N LEU A 92 -15.70 -6.17 26.53
CA LEU A 92 -14.92 -6.39 25.32
C LEU A 92 -15.73 -6.34 24.02
N ARG A 93 -17.06 -6.45 24.06
CA ARG A 93 -17.92 -6.28 22.86
C ARG A 93 -17.89 -4.84 22.31
N ASP A 94 -17.75 -3.89 23.20
CA ASP A 94 -17.72 -2.46 22.87
C ASP A 94 -16.28 -1.92 22.84
N PHE A 95 -15.29 -2.81 22.88
CA PHE A 95 -13.89 -2.41 22.83
C PHE A 95 -13.58 -1.66 21.54
N GLN A 96 -13.02 -0.48 21.70
CA GLN A 96 -12.50 0.32 20.59
C GLN A 96 -11.00 0.55 20.83
N PRO A 97 -10.12 0.10 19.92
CA PRO A 97 -8.69 0.39 20.03
C PRO A 97 -8.44 1.89 19.90
N ASP A 98 -7.48 2.41 20.64
CA ASP A 98 -7.05 3.80 20.52
C ASP A 98 -6.02 3.96 19.40
N PHE A 99 -6.43 4.62 18.35
CA PHE A 99 -5.61 4.95 17.19
C PHE A 99 -5.21 6.43 17.12
N ALA A 100 -5.41 7.19 18.18
CA ALA A 100 -5.07 8.62 18.20
C ALA A 100 -3.60 8.85 17.84
N GLY A 101 -3.37 9.75 16.87
CA GLY A 101 -2.03 10.05 16.34
C GLY A 101 -1.45 8.98 15.40
N LYS A 102 -2.25 7.99 15.00
CA LYS A 102 -1.86 6.93 14.05
C LYS A 102 -2.70 6.96 12.75
N GLU A 103 -3.49 8.03 12.58
CA GLU A 103 -4.46 8.17 11.48
C GLU A 103 -3.80 8.05 10.11
N TYR A 104 -2.60 8.61 9.97
CA TYR A 104 -1.84 8.54 8.72
C TYR A 104 -1.54 7.08 8.32
N LEU A 105 -1.01 6.27 9.24
CA LEU A 105 -0.67 4.86 8.97
C LEU A 105 -1.92 4.04 8.59
N LEU A 106 -3.03 4.28 9.30
CA LEU A 106 -4.30 3.62 9.01
C LEU A 106 -4.86 4.05 7.64
N GLN A 107 -4.75 5.33 7.31
CA GLN A 107 -5.18 5.83 6.00
C GLN A 107 -4.36 5.19 4.88
N ARG A 108 -3.04 5.09 5.05
CA ARG A 108 -2.16 4.46 4.05
C ARG A 108 -2.50 2.99 3.82
N GLN A 109 -2.90 2.25 4.85
CA GLN A 109 -3.30 0.84 4.74
C GLN A 109 -4.74 0.66 4.24
N LEU A 110 -5.69 1.46 4.73
CA LEU A 110 -7.12 1.21 4.53
C LEU A 110 -7.76 2.04 3.40
N GLN A 111 -7.12 3.12 2.98
CA GLN A 111 -7.65 4.08 2.02
C GLN A 111 -6.60 4.46 0.96
N THR A 112 -5.95 3.45 0.42
CA THR A 112 -4.97 3.65 -0.65
C THR A 112 -5.61 4.33 -1.86
N GLU A 113 -4.91 5.31 -2.42
CA GLU A 113 -5.40 6.10 -3.54
C GLU A 113 -4.55 5.90 -4.80
N ALA A 114 -5.22 5.76 -5.95
CA ALA A 114 -4.52 5.71 -7.23
C ALA A 114 -3.83 7.06 -7.52
N ARG A 115 -2.57 7.02 -7.95
CA ARG A 115 -1.75 8.22 -8.21
C ARG A 115 -2.01 8.85 -9.58
N GLY A 116 -3.30 9.03 -9.90
CA GLY A 116 -3.74 9.74 -11.10
C GLY A 116 -3.27 11.20 -11.16
N ASP A 117 -3.07 11.82 -10.00
CA ASP A 117 -2.50 13.16 -9.84
C ASP A 117 -1.09 13.25 -10.47
N ILE A 118 -0.25 12.27 -10.25
CA ILE A 118 1.11 12.21 -10.82
C ILE A 118 1.07 11.97 -12.33
N ILE A 119 0.18 11.09 -12.80
CA ILE A 119 0.01 10.85 -14.23
C ILE A 119 -0.45 12.13 -14.96
N ALA A 120 -1.33 12.93 -14.35
CA ALA A 120 -1.71 14.23 -14.88
C ALA A 120 -0.50 15.19 -14.95
N ARG A 121 0.35 15.22 -13.91
CA ARG A 121 1.59 16.02 -13.89
C ARG A 121 2.60 15.59 -14.94
N PHE A 122 2.76 14.29 -15.19
CA PHE A 122 3.63 13.82 -16.27
C PHE A 122 3.19 14.38 -17.63
N ARG A 123 1.89 14.40 -17.89
CA ARG A 123 1.34 14.97 -19.12
C ARG A 123 1.56 16.47 -19.22
N GLU A 124 1.27 17.22 -18.15
CA GLU A 124 1.47 18.67 -18.09
C GLU A 124 2.93 19.07 -18.32
N LEU A 125 3.86 18.33 -17.73
CA LEU A 125 5.30 18.59 -17.78
C LEU A 125 6.00 17.91 -18.97
N ASN A 126 5.25 17.16 -19.79
CA ASN A 126 5.78 16.36 -20.89
C ASN A 126 6.90 15.39 -20.43
N ILE A 127 6.72 14.77 -19.26
CA ILE A 127 7.61 13.75 -18.74
C ILE A 127 7.13 12.38 -19.21
N HIS A 128 8.03 11.63 -19.84
CA HIS A 128 7.77 10.27 -20.32
C HIS A 128 8.70 9.28 -19.57
N PRO A 129 8.21 8.60 -18.53
CA PRO A 129 9.00 7.58 -17.84
C PRO A 129 9.46 6.49 -18.80
N THR A 130 10.67 6.02 -18.61
CA THR A 130 11.24 4.93 -19.42
C THR A 130 10.71 3.56 -19.00
N ALA A 131 10.45 3.38 -17.69
CA ALA A 131 9.72 2.25 -17.13
C ALA A 131 8.88 2.71 -15.94
N MET A 132 7.78 2.00 -15.65
CA MET A 132 6.91 2.32 -14.52
C MET A 132 6.11 1.10 -14.07
N MET A 133 5.87 1.00 -12.76
CA MET A 133 4.91 0.10 -12.14
C MET A 133 4.48 0.63 -10.77
N ASP A 134 3.46 0.04 -10.19
CA ASP A 134 3.04 0.29 -8.81
C ASP A 134 3.92 -0.46 -7.81
N ILE A 135 3.93 -0.02 -6.54
CA ILE A 135 4.61 -0.69 -5.44
C ILE A 135 3.54 -1.41 -4.60
N SER A 136 3.35 -2.68 -4.89
CA SER A 136 2.39 -3.57 -4.19
C SER A 136 3.06 -4.54 -3.24
N ASP A 137 4.23 -5.07 -3.59
CA ASP A 137 4.95 -6.09 -2.80
C ASP A 137 6.17 -5.52 -2.06
N GLY A 138 6.46 -4.23 -2.26
CA GLY A 138 7.56 -3.49 -1.66
C GLY A 138 8.63 -3.09 -2.67
N LEU A 139 9.32 -1.99 -2.39
CA LEU A 139 10.26 -1.36 -3.33
C LEU A 139 11.30 -2.34 -3.90
N SER A 140 11.79 -3.28 -3.11
CA SER A 140 12.81 -4.23 -3.56
C SER A 140 12.29 -5.20 -4.62
N SER A 141 11.05 -5.66 -4.48
CA SER A 141 10.39 -6.54 -5.45
C SER A 141 10.23 -5.85 -6.80
N GLU A 142 9.63 -4.67 -6.79
CA GLU A 142 9.34 -3.92 -8.02
C GLU A 142 10.61 -3.45 -8.73
N LEU A 143 11.66 -3.06 -8.00
CA LEU A 143 12.97 -2.77 -8.58
C LEU A 143 13.56 -3.99 -9.29
N MET A 144 13.47 -5.18 -8.68
CA MET A 144 13.92 -6.41 -9.32
C MET A 144 13.12 -6.71 -10.59
N HIS A 145 11.81 -6.43 -10.61
CA HIS A 145 10.98 -6.59 -11.80
C HIS A 145 11.40 -5.65 -12.93
N ILE A 146 11.60 -4.37 -12.65
CA ILE A 146 12.07 -3.39 -13.64
C ILE A 146 13.46 -3.80 -14.16
N CYS A 147 14.41 -4.10 -13.26
CA CYS A 147 15.76 -4.50 -13.64
C CYS A 147 15.77 -5.74 -14.53
N LYS A 148 15.03 -6.78 -14.15
CA LYS A 148 14.94 -8.02 -14.90
C LYS A 148 14.34 -7.80 -16.30
N GLN A 149 13.27 -7.04 -16.39
CA GLN A 149 12.58 -6.81 -17.66
C GLN A 149 13.30 -5.81 -18.56
N SER A 150 14.11 -4.91 -17.99
CA SER A 150 14.94 -3.96 -18.73
C SER A 150 16.36 -4.48 -18.99
N ASN A 151 16.71 -5.65 -18.47
CA ASN A 151 18.05 -6.25 -18.57
C ASN A 151 19.16 -5.31 -18.07
N CYS A 152 18.92 -4.65 -16.95
CA CYS A 152 19.85 -3.73 -16.29
C CYS A 152 19.91 -4.01 -14.78
N GLY A 153 20.91 -3.41 -14.10
CA GLY A 153 20.97 -3.38 -12.65
C GLY A 153 20.52 -2.04 -12.10
N CYS A 154 20.38 -1.94 -10.79
CA CYS A 154 20.11 -0.65 -10.13
C CYS A 154 21.01 -0.44 -8.92
N ARG A 155 21.12 0.81 -8.50
CA ARG A 155 21.75 1.20 -7.23
C ARG A 155 20.81 2.12 -6.50
N ILE A 156 20.45 1.74 -5.29
CA ILE A 156 19.66 2.57 -4.38
C ILE A 156 20.53 2.99 -3.19
N TYR A 157 20.20 4.14 -2.61
CA TYR A 157 20.85 4.66 -1.43
C TYR A 157 19.83 4.72 -0.31
N GLU A 158 20.06 3.98 0.77
CA GLU A 158 19.15 3.88 1.91
C GLU A 158 18.62 5.24 2.38
N LYS A 159 19.52 6.21 2.52
CA LYS A 159 19.19 7.58 2.97
C LYS A 159 18.23 8.35 2.05
N ASN A 160 18.04 7.86 0.81
CA ASN A 160 17.18 8.50 -0.18
C ASN A 160 15.82 7.79 -0.31
N ILE A 161 15.60 6.69 0.41
CA ILE A 161 14.29 6.04 0.46
C ILE A 161 13.34 6.97 1.23
N PRO A 162 12.25 7.44 0.62
CA PRO A 162 11.33 8.32 1.31
C PRO A 162 10.52 7.52 2.33
N ILE A 163 10.65 7.92 3.59
CA ILE A 163 9.95 7.31 4.74
C ILE A 163 9.37 8.44 5.56
N ASP A 164 8.08 8.40 5.82
CA ASP A 164 7.43 9.37 6.68
C ASP A 164 7.86 9.22 8.15
N TYR A 165 7.85 10.35 8.87
CA TYR A 165 8.24 10.38 10.28
C TYR A 165 7.35 9.45 11.15
N GLN A 166 6.03 9.40 10.90
CA GLN A 166 5.12 8.55 11.65
C GLN A 166 5.40 7.06 11.41
N THR A 167 5.81 6.71 10.18
CA THR A 167 6.26 5.36 9.83
C THR A 167 7.51 4.97 10.61
N ALA A 168 8.49 5.88 10.68
CA ALA A 168 9.73 5.63 11.42
C ALA A 168 9.47 5.47 12.93
N VAL A 169 8.67 6.36 13.52
CA VAL A 169 8.29 6.26 14.94
C VAL A 169 7.57 4.95 15.25
N MET A 170 6.61 4.56 14.41
CA MET A 170 5.86 3.32 14.63
C MET A 170 6.74 2.08 14.49
N ALA A 171 7.68 2.07 13.54
CA ALA A 171 8.64 0.99 13.38
C ALA A 171 9.53 0.87 14.62
N GLU A 172 9.99 1.99 15.20
CA GLU A 172 10.76 2.01 16.45
C GLU A 172 9.92 1.47 17.63
N GLU A 173 8.66 1.92 17.79
CA GLU A 173 7.74 1.42 18.82
C GLU A 173 7.55 -0.10 18.73
N MET A 174 7.58 -0.66 17.52
CA MET A 174 7.43 -2.10 17.27
C MET A 174 8.77 -2.86 17.23
N ASN A 175 9.90 -2.17 17.48
CA ASN A 175 11.23 -2.75 17.38
C ASN A 175 11.52 -3.37 16.00
N MET A 176 11.07 -2.69 14.94
CA MET A 176 11.24 -3.09 13.55
C MET A 176 12.22 -2.15 12.83
N ASN A 177 12.95 -2.68 11.85
CA ASN A 177 13.80 -1.85 11.00
C ASN A 177 12.95 -1.18 9.91
N VAL A 178 12.85 0.15 9.96
CA VAL A 178 11.99 0.92 9.05
C VAL A 178 12.42 0.80 7.59
N THR A 179 13.72 0.73 7.31
CA THR A 179 14.22 0.52 5.95
C THR A 179 13.74 -0.82 5.38
N THR A 180 13.75 -1.86 6.20
CA THR A 180 13.21 -3.16 5.81
C THR A 180 11.70 -3.09 5.57
N CYS A 181 10.97 -2.33 6.37
CA CYS A 181 9.53 -2.12 6.16
C CYS A 181 9.27 -1.43 4.81
N ALA A 182 10.01 -0.38 4.48
CA ALA A 182 9.89 0.33 3.19
C ALA A 182 10.31 -0.52 1.98
N LEU A 183 11.32 -1.39 2.14
CA LEU A 183 11.80 -2.24 1.05
C LEU A 183 10.88 -3.43 0.76
N ASN A 184 10.26 -4.02 1.78
CA ASN A 184 9.57 -5.31 1.68
C ASN A 184 8.15 -5.32 2.26
N GLY A 185 7.67 -4.20 2.78
CA GLY A 185 6.35 -4.13 3.44
C GLY A 185 5.18 -4.27 2.46
N GLY A 186 5.30 -3.64 1.31
CA GLY A 186 4.25 -3.62 0.30
C GLY A 186 3.01 -2.81 0.69
N GLU A 187 1.96 -2.95 -0.14
CA GLU A 187 0.65 -2.30 0.02
C GLU A 187 0.67 -0.76 -0.04
N ASP A 188 1.80 -0.14 -0.39
CA ASP A 188 1.90 1.32 -0.49
C ASP A 188 1.18 1.87 -1.73
N TYR A 189 1.12 1.10 -2.84
CA TYR A 189 0.50 1.46 -4.13
C TYR A 189 0.95 2.83 -4.67
N GLU A 190 2.16 3.21 -4.33
CA GLU A 190 2.85 4.34 -4.95
C GLU A 190 3.41 3.94 -6.32
N LEU A 191 3.77 4.91 -7.15
CA LEU A 191 4.38 4.64 -8.44
C LEU A 191 5.91 4.60 -8.30
N LEU A 192 6.51 3.52 -8.80
CA LEU A 192 7.94 3.41 -9.05
C LEU A 192 8.17 3.64 -10.55
N PHE A 193 9.06 4.56 -10.91
CA PHE A 193 9.35 4.85 -12.30
C PHE A 193 10.79 5.28 -12.51
N THR A 194 11.23 5.21 -13.78
CA THR A 194 12.57 5.64 -14.19
C THR A 194 12.48 6.74 -15.25
N VAL A 195 13.38 7.71 -15.19
CA VAL A 195 13.47 8.85 -16.13
C VAL A 195 14.92 9.18 -16.45
#